data_1ac13ee2e827027e0643252494bbc5e2
#
_entry.id   1ac13ee2e827027e0643252494bbc5e2
#
_cell.length_a   1.000
_cell.length_b   1.000
_cell.length_c   1.000
_cell.angle_alpha   90.00
_cell.angle_beta   90.00
_cell.angle_gamma   90.00
#
_symmetry.space_group_name_H-M   'P 1'
#
loop_
_entity.id
_entity.type
_entity.pdbx_description
1 polymer ?
#
loop_
_entity_poly.entity_id
_entity_poly.type
_entity_poly.pdbx_seq_one_letter_code
_entity_poly.pdbx_strand_id
1 'polypeptide(L)'
;MKNIFQDLRRKDHKRYLGGLDVFKYIGPGLLVTVGFIDPGNWASNFAAGSEFGYSLLWVVTLSTIMLIVLQHNVAHLGIVTGLCLSEAATKYTPKWVSRPILGTAVLASISTSLAEILGGAIALEMLLDIPIIWGAVLTTLFVSIMLFTNSYKKIERSIIAFVSVIGLSFIYELFLVEIDWPAATAGWVTPSFPKGSMLIIMSVLGAVV
;
A
#
# COMPACT_ATOMS: atom_id res chain seq x y z
N MET A 1 -7.80 -29.90 -3.00
CA MET A 1 -7.25 -29.04 -4.07
C MET A 1 -7.64 -29.38 -5.52
N LYS A 2 -8.36 -30.51 -5.77
CA LYS A 2 -8.78 -30.88 -7.15
C LYS A 2 -10.05 -30.17 -7.67
N ASN A 3 -10.84 -29.54 -6.82
CA ASN A 3 -12.18 -29.05 -7.21
C ASN A 3 -12.19 -27.60 -7.74
N ILE A 4 -11.16 -26.79 -7.42
CA ILE A 4 -11.11 -25.38 -7.87
C ILE A 4 -10.84 -25.28 -9.38
N PHE A 5 -10.00 -26.17 -9.93
CA PHE A 5 -9.72 -26.17 -11.37
C PHE A 5 -10.83 -26.76 -12.24
N GLN A 6 -11.73 -27.58 -11.65
CA GLN A 6 -12.90 -28.09 -12.36
C GLN A 6 -14.02 -27.04 -12.45
N ASP A 7 -14.17 -26.16 -11.43
CA ASP A 7 -15.15 -25.08 -11.48
C ASP A 7 -14.76 -23.96 -12.46
N LEU A 8 -13.47 -23.71 -12.67
CA LEU A 8 -12.97 -22.74 -13.66
C LEU A 8 -13.20 -23.23 -15.11
N ARG A 9 -13.46 -24.52 -15.32
CA ARG A 9 -13.73 -25.13 -16.64
C ARG A 9 -15.21 -25.22 -16.99
N ARG A 10 -16.12 -24.86 -16.07
CA ARG A 10 -17.55 -24.80 -16.37
C ARG A 10 -17.82 -23.63 -17.28
N LYS A 11 -18.29 -23.91 -18.48
CA LYS A 11 -18.71 -22.95 -19.52
C LYS A 11 -19.94 -22.07 -19.14
N ASP A 12 -20.41 -22.16 -17.90
CA ASP A 12 -21.58 -21.44 -17.39
C ASP A 12 -21.23 -20.15 -16.61
N HIS A 13 -20.04 -19.60 -16.77
CA HIS A 13 -19.82 -18.23 -16.36
C HIS A 13 -20.67 -17.32 -17.24
N LYS A 14 -21.79 -16.84 -16.68
CA LYS A 14 -22.55 -15.75 -17.29
C LYS A 14 -21.55 -14.66 -17.64
N ARG A 15 -21.34 -14.42 -18.92
CA ARG A 15 -20.42 -13.39 -19.46
C ARG A 15 -20.83 -11.94 -19.13
N TYR A 16 -21.84 -11.75 -18.31
CA TYR A 16 -22.29 -10.48 -17.80
C TYR A 16 -21.97 -10.42 -16.30
N LEU A 17 -20.80 -9.89 -15.96
CA LEU A 17 -20.65 -9.16 -14.73
C LEU A 17 -21.57 -7.95 -14.87
N GLY A 18 -22.75 -7.99 -14.26
CA GLY A 18 -23.56 -6.79 -14.10
C GLY A 18 -22.68 -5.75 -13.39
N GLY A 19 -22.71 -4.47 -13.79
CA GLY A 19 -21.85 -3.44 -13.21
C GLY A 19 -21.86 -3.41 -11.67
N LEU A 20 -22.94 -3.90 -11.05
CA LEU A 20 -23.09 -4.07 -9.61
C LEU A 20 -22.30 -5.26 -9.01
N ASP A 21 -21.89 -6.24 -9.82
CA ASP A 21 -21.09 -7.37 -9.29
C ASP A 21 -19.66 -6.93 -8.89
N VAL A 22 -19.18 -5.81 -9.40
CA VAL A 22 -17.93 -5.18 -8.97
C VAL A 22 -17.96 -4.87 -7.47
N PHE A 23 -19.10 -4.46 -6.94
CA PHE A 23 -19.24 -4.15 -5.50
C PHE A 23 -19.01 -5.35 -4.58
N LYS A 24 -19.15 -6.59 -5.07
CA LYS A 24 -18.84 -7.81 -4.29
C LYS A 24 -17.34 -7.95 -4.02
N TYR A 25 -16.51 -7.33 -4.84
CA TYR A 25 -15.05 -7.39 -4.76
C TYR A 25 -14.43 -6.16 -4.09
N ILE A 26 -15.24 -5.17 -3.71
CA ILE A 26 -14.75 -3.96 -3.03
C ILE A 26 -14.10 -4.30 -1.69
N GLY A 27 -14.68 -5.20 -0.89
CA GLY A 27 -14.12 -5.59 0.40
C GLY A 27 -12.68 -6.13 0.29
N PRO A 28 -12.44 -7.19 -0.50
CA PRO A 28 -11.08 -7.67 -0.76
C PRO A 28 -10.17 -6.62 -1.41
N GLY A 29 -10.71 -5.78 -2.30
CA GLY A 29 -9.97 -4.67 -2.91
C GLY A 29 -9.51 -3.64 -1.87
N LEU A 30 -10.39 -3.21 -0.98
CA LEU A 30 -10.05 -2.31 0.13
C LEU A 30 -8.99 -2.91 1.06
N LEU A 31 -9.03 -4.22 1.28
CA LEU A 31 -8.03 -4.91 2.09
C LEU A 31 -6.62 -4.80 1.47
N VAL A 32 -6.53 -4.90 0.15
CA VAL A 32 -5.26 -4.73 -0.57
C VAL A 32 -4.78 -3.28 -0.50
N THR A 33 -5.70 -2.30 -0.57
CA THR A 33 -5.32 -0.88 -0.52
C THR A 33 -4.76 -0.45 0.84
N VAL A 34 -5.04 -1.18 1.92
CA VAL A 34 -4.46 -0.91 3.25
C VAL A 34 -2.94 -0.94 3.23
N GLY A 35 -2.35 -1.85 2.45
CA GLY A 35 -0.90 -1.93 2.33
C GLY A 35 -0.22 -0.65 1.80
N PHE A 36 -1.00 0.30 1.26
CA PHE A 36 -0.52 1.58 0.75
C PHE A 36 -0.85 2.76 1.67
N ILE A 37 -1.65 2.53 2.72
CA ILE A 37 -1.99 3.54 3.74
C ILE A 37 -1.07 3.32 4.93
N ASP A 38 0.20 3.57 4.73
CA ASP A 38 1.24 3.37 5.73
C ASP A 38 1.92 4.70 6.11
N PRO A 39 2.55 4.78 7.30
CA PRO A 39 3.25 5.98 7.75
C PRO A 39 4.42 6.38 6.84
N GLY A 40 5.05 5.44 6.14
CA GLY A 40 6.14 5.71 5.20
C GLY A 40 5.67 6.48 3.98
N ASN A 41 4.53 6.09 3.40
CA ASN A 41 3.87 6.82 2.31
C ASN A 41 3.49 8.23 2.75
N TRP A 42 2.91 8.38 3.94
CA TRP A 42 2.51 9.69 4.45
C TRP A 42 3.71 10.60 4.67
N ALA A 43 4.74 10.13 5.37
CA ALA A 43 5.95 10.91 5.63
C ALA A 43 6.61 11.37 4.32
N SER A 44 6.72 10.48 3.33
CA SER A 44 7.30 10.81 2.02
C SER A 44 6.48 11.85 1.26
N ASN A 45 5.15 11.71 1.28
CA ASN A 45 4.26 12.65 0.59
C ASN A 45 4.22 14.02 1.29
N PHE A 46 4.21 14.05 2.64
CA PHE A 46 4.31 15.30 3.40
C PHE A 46 5.64 16.01 3.15
N ALA A 47 6.76 15.29 3.17
CA ALA A 47 8.06 15.84 2.86
C ALA A 47 8.10 16.38 1.42
N ALA A 48 7.57 15.64 0.44
CA ALA A 48 7.50 16.08 -0.94
C ALA A 48 6.69 17.39 -1.09
N GLY A 49 5.52 17.45 -0.46
CA GLY A 49 4.65 18.62 -0.51
C GLY A 49 5.24 19.83 0.21
N SER A 50 5.79 19.63 1.43
CA SER A 50 6.33 20.73 2.24
C SER A 50 7.61 21.35 1.68
N GLU A 51 8.49 20.54 1.10
CA GLU A 51 9.78 21.00 0.58
C GLU A 51 9.72 21.47 -0.89
N PHE A 52 8.87 20.82 -1.70
CA PHE A 52 8.86 21.03 -3.16
C PHE A 52 7.50 21.50 -3.70
N GLY A 53 6.50 21.70 -2.84
CA GLY A 53 5.15 22.09 -3.26
C GLY A 53 4.58 21.11 -4.27
N TYR A 54 4.07 21.61 -5.39
CA TYR A 54 3.47 20.79 -6.45
C TYR A 54 4.48 20.15 -7.41
N SER A 55 5.77 20.47 -7.30
CA SER A 55 6.79 20.08 -8.29
C SER A 55 6.96 18.56 -8.44
N LEU A 56 6.58 17.76 -7.44
CA LEU A 56 6.74 16.32 -7.43
C LEU A 56 5.43 15.54 -7.65
N LEU A 57 4.32 16.20 -8.00
CA LEU A 57 3.04 15.51 -8.27
C LEU A 57 3.12 14.49 -9.41
N TRP A 58 3.95 14.74 -10.40
CA TRP A 58 4.20 13.78 -11.48
C TRP A 58 4.80 12.46 -10.99
N VAL A 59 5.60 12.49 -9.91
CA VAL A 59 6.18 11.28 -9.29
C VAL A 59 5.09 10.40 -8.70
N VAL A 60 4.10 10.99 -8.03
CA VAL A 60 2.96 10.26 -7.46
C VAL A 60 2.16 9.55 -8.56
N THR A 61 1.94 10.24 -9.68
CA THR A 61 1.25 9.63 -10.83
C THR A 61 2.08 8.51 -11.45
N LEU A 62 3.38 8.73 -11.63
CA LEU A 62 4.29 7.71 -12.17
C LEU A 62 4.34 6.48 -11.28
N SER A 63 4.49 6.66 -9.95
CA SER A 63 4.49 5.54 -8.99
C SER A 63 3.17 4.75 -9.03
N THR A 64 2.03 5.44 -9.13
CA THR A 64 0.72 4.80 -9.27
C THR A 64 0.62 3.97 -10.56
N ILE A 65 1.08 4.49 -11.69
CA ILE A 65 1.09 3.74 -12.96
C ILE A 65 2.00 2.51 -12.84
N MET A 66 3.20 2.67 -12.28
CA MET A 66 4.13 1.55 -12.06
C MET A 66 3.51 0.48 -11.16
N LEU A 67 2.87 0.89 -10.06
CA LEU A 67 2.16 0.01 -9.15
C LEU A 67 1.08 -0.80 -9.87
N ILE A 68 0.20 -0.16 -10.64
CA ILE A 68 -0.85 -0.83 -11.39
C ILE A 68 -0.28 -1.89 -12.33
N VAL A 69 0.78 -1.55 -13.08
CA VAL A 69 1.42 -2.46 -14.02
C VAL A 69 2.06 -3.64 -13.30
N LEU A 70 2.80 -3.38 -12.21
CA LEU A 70 3.49 -4.43 -11.47
C LEU A 70 2.51 -5.36 -10.75
N GLN A 71 1.49 -4.80 -10.08
CA GLN A 71 0.47 -5.61 -9.40
C GLN A 71 -0.35 -6.44 -10.38
N HIS A 72 -0.71 -5.88 -11.53
CA HIS A 72 -1.39 -6.63 -12.59
C HIS A 72 -0.56 -7.84 -13.03
N ASN A 73 0.74 -7.66 -13.27
CA ASN A 73 1.63 -8.73 -13.67
C ASN A 73 1.78 -9.81 -12.59
N VAL A 74 1.90 -9.40 -11.32
CA VAL A 74 2.01 -10.33 -10.18
C VAL A 74 0.70 -11.12 -10.00
N ALA A 75 -0.46 -10.46 -10.10
CA ALA A 75 -1.75 -11.12 -10.04
C ALA A 75 -1.93 -12.11 -11.20
N HIS A 76 -1.55 -11.74 -12.42
CA HIS A 76 -1.58 -12.60 -13.58
C HIS A 76 -0.65 -13.82 -13.43
N LEU A 77 0.54 -13.61 -12.90
CA LEU A 77 1.47 -14.70 -12.55
C LEU A 77 0.81 -15.71 -11.59
N GLY A 78 0.18 -15.21 -10.52
CA GLY A 78 -0.52 -16.04 -9.55
C GLY A 78 -1.67 -16.84 -10.15
N ILE A 79 -2.49 -16.21 -11.01
CA ILE A 79 -3.61 -16.87 -11.69
C ILE A 79 -3.14 -17.98 -12.63
N VAL A 80 -2.07 -17.73 -13.39
CA VAL A 80 -1.57 -18.67 -14.41
C VAL A 80 -0.79 -19.83 -13.79
N THR A 81 0.05 -19.53 -12.79
CA THR A 81 0.99 -20.52 -12.24
C THR A 81 0.50 -21.16 -10.94
N GLY A 82 -0.43 -20.55 -10.24
CA GLY A 82 -0.83 -20.94 -8.88
C GLY A 82 0.23 -20.66 -7.82
N LEU A 83 1.29 -19.91 -8.15
CA LEU A 83 2.41 -19.60 -7.28
C LEU A 83 2.40 -18.13 -6.88
N CYS A 84 2.82 -17.82 -5.66
CA CYS A 84 3.14 -16.45 -5.29
C CYS A 84 4.49 -16.02 -5.89
N LEU A 85 4.77 -14.71 -5.88
CA LEU A 85 5.98 -14.15 -6.51
C LEU A 85 7.27 -14.76 -5.94
N SER A 86 7.34 -14.96 -4.63
CA SER A 86 8.50 -15.55 -3.95
C SER A 86 8.71 -17.02 -4.32
N GLU A 87 7.62 -17.79 -4.45
CA GLU A 87 7.67 -19.18 -4.92
C GLU A 87 8.12 -19.26 -6.39
N ALA A 88 7.57 -18.39 -7.24
CA ALA A 88 7.95 -18.31 -8.65
C ALA A 88 9.44 -17.92 -8.80
N ALA A 89 9.89 -16.92 -8.04
CA ALA A 89 11.30 -16.52 -8.02
C ALA A 89 12.21 -17.67 -7.59
N THR A 90 11.82 -18.44 -6.57
CA THR A 90 12.62 -19.60 -6.11
C THR A 90 12.64 -20.74 -7.11
N LYS A 91 11.51 -20.97 -7.81
CA LYS A 91 11.35 -22.10 -8.74
C LYS A 91 11.98 -21.85 -10.10
N TYR A 92 11.86 -20.63 -10.63
CA TYR A 92 12.22 -20.32 -12.01
C TYR A 92 13.54 -19.55 -12.16
N THR A 93 14.14 -19.10 -11.05
CA THR A 93 15.44 -18.43 -11.11
C THR A 93 16.53 -19.22 -10.37
N PRO A 94 17.80 -19.12 -10.80
CA PRO A 94 18.90 -19.79 -10.12
C PRO A 94 19.09 -19.23 -8.71
N LYS A 95 19.55 -20.07 -7.78
CA LYS A 95 19.68 -19.76 -6.34
C LYS A 95 20.52 -18.50 -6.05
N TRP A 96 21.50 -18.21 -6.87
CA TRP A 96 22.35 -17.02 -6.71
C TRP A 96 21.62 -15.70 -7.05
N VAL A 97 20.51 -15.77 -7.82
CA VAL A 97 19.63 -14.64 -8.14
C VAL A 97 18.46 -14.57 -7.14
N SER A 98 17.81 -15.71 -6.89
CA SER A 98 16.60 -15.72 -6.03
C SER A 98 16.91 -15.36 -4.58
N ARG A 99 18.05 -15.83 -4.03
CA ARG A 99 18.40 -15.55 -2.63
C ARG A 99 18.58 -14.06 -2.32
N PRO A 100 19.37 -13.28 -3.09
CA PRO A 100 19.46 -11.84 -2.87
C PRO A 100 18.12 -11.14 -3.01
N ILE A 101 17.30 -11.44 -4.03
CA ILE A 101 15.99 -10.85 -4.26
C ILE A 101 15.06 -11.13 -3.06
N LEU A 102 15.01 -12.36 -2.58
CA LEU A 102 14.22 -12.70 -1.39
C LEU A 102 14.78 -12.03 -0.12
N GLY A 103 16.09 -11.90 -0.02
CA GLY A 103 16.76 -11.17 1.05
C GLY A 103 16.34 -9.70 1.10
N THR A 104 16.31 -9.01 -0.04
CA THR A 104 15.83 -7.61 -0.10
C THR A 104 14.36 -7.51 0.25
N ALA A 105 13.51 -8.47 -0.17
CA ALA A 105 12.10 -8.48 0.20
C ALA A 105 11.89 -8.66 1.72
N VAL A 106 12.70 -9.51 2.38
CA VAL A 106 12.67 -9.66 3.84
C VAL A 106 13.09 -8.37 4.53
N LEU A 107 14.17 -7.73 4.08
CA LEU A 107 14.63 -6.46 4.64
C LEU A 107 13.58 -5.35 4.46
N ALA A 108 12.94 -5.28 3.28
CA ALA A 108 11.85 -4.35 3.04
C ALA A 108 10.69 -4.59 4.01
N SER A 109 10.27 -5.85 4.20
CA SER A 109 9.18 -6.20 5.14
C SER A 109 9.52 -5.81 6.59
N ILE A 110 10.76 -5.98 7.02
CA ILE A 110 11.21 -5.55 8.35
C ILE A 110 11.14 -4.03 8.46
N SER A 111 11.62 -3.30 7.45
CA SER A 111 11.59 -1.83 7.43
C SER A 111 10.15 -1.30 7.47
N THR A 112 9.25 -1.88 6.68
CA THR A 112 7.83 -1.51 6.69
C THR A 112 7.19 -1.75 8.07
N SER A 113 7.43 -2.92 8.67
CA SER A 113 6.89 -3.23 10.00
C SER A 113 7.40 -2.26 11.08
N LEU A 114 8.66 -1.84 11.00
CA LEU A 114 9.21 -0.82 11.91
C LEU A 114 8.55 0.55 11.69
N ALA A 115 8.32 0.94 10.44
CA ALA A 115 7.64 2.18 10.10
C ALA A 115 6.19 2.20 10.63
N GLU A 116 5.46 1.10 10.51
CA GLU A 116 4.10 0.95 11.04
C GLU A 116 4.03 1.06 12.56
N ILE A 117 4.95 0.39 13.27
CA ILE A 117 5.05 0.50 14.73
C ILE A 117 5.37 1.94 15.15
N LEU A 118 6.30 2.58 14.45
CA LEU A 118 6.67 3.97 14.71
C LEU A 118 5.50 4.93 14.45
N GLY A 119 4.75 4.73 13.37
CA GLY A 119 3.56 5.51 13.06
C GLY A 119 2.48 5.41 14.14
N GLY A 120 2.24 4.21 14.66
CA GLY A 120 1.34 3.99 15.80
C GLY A 120 1.85 4.67 17.08
N ALA A 121 3.17 4.62 17.33
CA ALA A 121 3.79 5.28 18.49
C ALA A 121 3.67 6.81 18.42
N ILE A 122 3.93 7.41 17.25
CA ILE A 122 3.79 8.85 17.00
C ILE A 122 2.33 9.27 17.19
N ALA A 123 1.37 8.50 16.68
CA ALA A 123 -0.04 8.79 16.89
C ALA A 123 -0.43 8.80 18.37
N LEU A 124 0.08 7.86 19.16
CA LEU A 124 -0.14 7.83 20.62
C LEU A 124 0.52 9.00 21.34
N GLU A 125 1.71 9.41 20.90
CA GLU A 125 2.38 10.60 21.45
C GLU A 125 1.57 11.86 21.14
N MET A 126 1.11 12.05 19.91
CA MET A 126 0.35 13.23 19.50
C MET A 126 -1.05 13.32 20.16
N LEU A 127 -1.69 12.19 20.43
CA LEU A 127 -3.06 12.16 20.95
C LEU A 127 -3.10 12.10 22.49
N LEU A 128 -2.14 11.44 23.11
CA LEU A 128 -2.18 11.08 24.53
C LEU A 128 -0.91 11.49 25.30
N ASP A 129 0.03 12.19 24.66
CA ASP A 129 1.34 12.58 25.22
C ASP A 129 2.14 11.37 25.75
N ILE A 130 1.96 10.18 25.17
CA ILE A 130 2.69 8.98 25.56
C ILE A 130 4.06 9.00 24.86
N PRO A 131 5.19 8.88 25.59
CA PRO A 131 6.52 8.84 24.96
C PRO A 131 6.61 7.73 23.89
N ILE A 132 7.28 8.02 22.76
CA ILE A 132 7.39 7.13 21.57
C ILE A 132 7.77 5.70 21.94
N ILE A 133 8.69 5.51 22.90
CA ILE A 133 9.14 4.18 23.34
C ILE A 133 7.98 3.36 23.91
N TRP A 134 7.17 3.95 24.79
CA TRP A 134 5.99 3.29 25.34
C TRP A 134 4.88 3.14 24.33
N GLY A 135 4.71 4.12 23.44
CA GLY A 135 3.81 4.04 22.30
C GLY A 135 4.14 2.85 21.38
N ALA A 136 5.42 2.65 21.08
CA ALA A 136 5.87 1.50 20.26
C ALA A 136 5.61 0.15 20.95
N VAL A 137 5.87 0.06 22.26
CA VAL A 137 5.56 -1.16 23.03
C VAL A 137 4.07 -1.46 23.04
N LEU A 138 3.24 -0.45 23.30
CA LEU A 138 1.78 -0.59 23.33
C LEU A 138 1.22 -0.98 21.94
N THR A 139 1.69 -0.34 20.88
CA THR A 139 1.29 -0.67 19.51
C THR A 139 1.65 -2.11 19.16
N THR A 140 2.88 -2.53 19.45
CA THR A 140 3.35 -3.89 19.19
C THR A 140 2.54 -4.92 19.98
N LEU A 141 2.28 -4.66 21.25
CA LEU A 141 1.47 -5.53 22.10
C LEU A 141 0.04 -5.64 21.59
N PHE A 142 -0.59 -4.52 21.25
CA PHE A 142 -1.96 -4.48 20.73
C PHE A 142 -2.09 -5.26 19.41
N VAL A 143 -1.19 -5.03 18.46
CA VAL A 143 -1.18 -5.74 17.17
C VAL A 143 -0.95 -7.23 17.38
N SER A 144 -0.01 -7.61 18.26
CA SER A 144 0.25 -9.02 18.58
C SER A 144 -0.99 -9.70 19.16
N ILE A 145 -1.64 -9.08 20.13
CA ILE A 145 -2.88 -9.60 20.72
C ILE A 145 -3.97 -9.74 19.65
N MET A 146 -4.14 -8.74 18.79
CA MET A 146 -5.12 -8.82 17.71
C MET A 146 -4.85 -9.97 16.75
N LEU A 147 -3.60 -10.18 16.37
CA LEU A 147 -3.22 -11.27 15.46
C LEU A 147 -3.48 -12.66 16.03
N PHE A 148 -3.17 -12.85 17.33
CA PHE A 148 -3.37 -14.15 17.98
C PHE A 148 -4.82 -14.43 18.42
N THR A 149 -5.62 -13.40 18.65
CA THR A 149 -6.95 -13.55 19.26
C THR A 149 -8.08 -13.48 18.24
N ASN A 150 -7.91 -12.79 17.12
CA ASN A 150 -9.00 -12.52 16.18
C ASN A 150 -8.97 -13.43 14.96
N SER A 151 -10.18 -13.79 14.48
CA SER A 151 -10.34 -14.45 13.20
C SER A 151 -10.15 -13.46 12.03
N TYR A 152 -9.65 -13.94 10.90
CA TYR A 152 -9.45 -13.18 9.67
C TYR A 152 -10.62 -12.24 9.33
N LYS A 153 -11.87 -12.71 9.39
CA LYS A 153 -13.06 -11.92 9.08
C LYS A 153 -13.30 -10.72 10.01
N LYS A 154 -12.88 -10.84 11.28
CA LYS A 154 -13.01 -9.72 12.23
C LYS A 154 -11.97 -8.66 11.94
N ILE A 155 -10.73 -9.07 11.68
CA ILE A 155 -9.61 -8.19 11.29
C ILE A 155 -9.99 -7.47 9.99
N GLU A 156 -10.43 -8.16 8.96
CA GLU A 156 -10.86 -7.61 7.68
C GLU A 156 -11.91 -6.50 7.87
N ARG A 157 -12.95 -6.76 8.67
CA ARG A 157 -14.01 -5.76 8.92
C ARG A 157 -13.49 -4.53 9.66
N SER A 158 -12.61 -4.70 10.63
CA SER A 158 -11.98 -3.59 11.35
C SER A 158 -11.13 -2.74 10.42
N ILE A 159 -10.34 -3.39 9.57
CA ILE A 159 -9.49 -2.73 8.57
C ILE A 159 -10.37 -1.90 7.61
N ILE A 160 -11.43 -2.47 7.05
CA ILE A 160 -12.35 -1.76 6.14
C ILE A 160 -12.93 -0.51 6.83
N ALA A 161 -13.30 -0.61 8.11
CA ALA A 161 -13.82 0.53 8.86
C ALA A 161 -12.77 1.64 9.01
N PHE A 162 -11.55 1.31 9.42
CA PHE A 162 -10.46 2.29 9.56
C PHE A 162 -10.09 2.95 8.23
N VAL A 163 -9.95 2.18 7.15
CA VAL A 163 -9.65 2.71 5.82
C VAL A 163 -10.76 3.64 5.34
N SER A 164 -12.01 3.32 5.61
CA SER A 164 -13.13 4.19 5.26
C SER A 164 -13.07 5.53 6.01
N VAL A 165 -12.70 5.51 7.30
CA VAL A 165 -12.52 6.74 8.10
C VAL A 165 -11.36 7.57 7.54
N ILE A 166 -10.22 6.94 7.25
CA ILE A 166 -9.05 7.62 6.67
C ILE A 166 -9.41 8.23 5.31
N GLY A 167 -10.08 7.48 4.43
CA GLY A 167 -10.52 7.99 3.13
C GLY A 167 -11.46 9.19 3.24
N LEU A 168 -12.40 9.16 4.18
CA LEU A 168 -13.28 10.30 4.46
C LEU A 168 -12.52 11.49 5.02
N SER A 169 -11.51 11.28 5.88
CA SER A 169 -10.65 12.35 6.39
C SER A 169 -9.88 13.05 5.27
N PHE A 170 -9.30 12.30 4.34
CA PHE A 170 -8.62 12.90 3.18
C PHE A 170 -9.57 13.70 2.28
N ILE A 171 -10.79 13.20 2.06
CA ILE A 171 -11.80 13.95 1.32
C ILE A 171 -12.13 15.27 2.04
N TYR A 172 -12.28 15.21 3.36
CA TYR A 172 -12.54 16.39 4.18
C TYR A 172 -11.39 17.41 4.12
N GLU A 173 -10.15 16.94 4.20
CA GLU A 173 -8.94 17.78 4.07
C GLU A 173 -8.89 18.54 2.74
N LEU A 174 -9.32 17.92 1.62
CA LEU A 174 -9.38 18.59 0.33
C LEU A 174 -10.30 19.82 0.31
N PHE A 175 -11.30 19.87 1.17
CA PHE A 175 -12.19 21.05 1.32
C PHE A 175 -11.61 22.11 2.24
N LEU A 176 -10.61 21.80 3.05
CA LEU A 176 -9.98 22.73 3.97
C LEU A 176 -8.78 23.45 3.36
N VAL A 177 -8.14 22.85 2.36
CA VAL A 177 -6.92 23.36 1.75
C VAL A 177 -7.24 24.22 0.53
N GLU A 178 -6.70 25.43 0.48
CA GLU A 178 -6.73 26.26 -0.72
C GLU A 178 -5.69 25.74 -1.72
N ILE A 179 -6.18 25.14 -2.79
CA ILE A 179 -5.34 24.52 -3.83
C ILE A 179 -5.09 25.53 -4.95
N ASP A 180 -3.82 25.83 -5.24
CA ASP A 180 -3.42 26.53 -6.45
C ASP A 180 -3.47 25.58 -7.65
N TRP A 181 -4.63 25.48 -8.28
CA TRP A 181 -4.87 24.56 -9.42
C TRP A 181 -3.95 24.80 -10.62
N PRO A 182 -3.64 26.05 -11.03
CA PRO A 182 -2.63 26.31 -12.06
C PRO A 182 -1.26 25.74 -11.74
N ALA A 183 -0.75 25.95 -10.52
CA ALA A 183 0.54 25.42 -10.08
C ALA A 183 0.51 23.89 -9.94
N ALA A 184 -0.58 23.34 -9.42
CA ALA A 184 -0.76 21.91 -9.27
C ALA A 184 -0.78 21.18 -10.64
N THR A 185 -1.53 21.71 -11.62
CA THR A 185 -1.57 21.13 -12.97
C THR A 185 -0.23 21.26 -13.70
N ALA A 186 0.46 22.38 -13.55
CA ALA A 186 1.80 22.55 -14.11
C ALA A 186 2.79 21.53 -13.53
N GLY A 187 2.83 21.35 -12.20
CA GLY A 187 3.70 20.38 -11.53
C GLY A 187 3.33 18.92 -11.83
N TRP A 188 2.06 18.67 -12.15
CA TRP A 188 1.61 17.32 -12.52
C TRP A 188 2.07 16.92 -13.92
N VAL A 189 1.96 17.83 -14.90
CA VAL A 189 2.25 17.56 -16.32
C VAL A 189 3.72 17.74 -16.66
N THR A 190 4.43 18.61 -15.93
CA THR A 190 5.83 18.95 -16.24
C THR A 190 6.78 18.28 -15.24
N PRO A 191 7.43 17.17 -15.61
CA PRO A 191 8.43 16.53 -14.75
C PRO A 191 9.57 17.51 -14.44
N SER A 192 9.84 17.70 -13.16
CA SER A 192 10.94 18.54 -12.69
C SER A 192 11.74 17.82 -11.62
N PHE A 193 13.04 18.12 -11.55
CA PHE A 193 13.97 17.54 -10.58
C PHE A 193 14.64 18.68 -9.78
N PRO A 194 13.97 19.25 -8.79
CA PRO A 194 14.55 20.28 -7.95
C PRO A 194 15.82 19.77 -7.25
N LYS A 195 16.75 20.66 -6.96
CA LYS A 195 17.97 20.28 -6.22
C LYS A 195 17.60 19.70 -4.86
N GLY A 196 18.13 18.51 -4.53
CA GLY A 196 17.85 17.82 -3.28
C GLY A 196 16.61 16.90 -3.31
N SER A 197 15.77 16.93 -4.36
CA SER A 197 14.55 16.13 -4.43
C SER A 197 14.78 14.63 -4.63
N MET A 198 15.97 14.20 -5.04
CA MET A 198 16.21 12.81 -5.43
C MET A 198 15.89 11.82 -4.30
N LEU A 199 16.29 12.12 -3.06
CA LEU A 199 16.00 11.25 -1.92
C LEU A 199 14.50 11.10 -1.70
N ILE A 200 13.75 12.20 -1.77
CA ILE A 200 12.30 12.21 -1.60
C ILE A 200 11.60 11.51 -2.78
N ILE A 201 12.05 11.73 -4.01
CA ILE A 201 11.55 11.00 -5.18
C ILE A 201 11.73 9.49 -4.99
N MET A 202 12.92 9.05 -4.57
CA MET A 202 13.19 7.63 -4.29
C MET A 202 12.30 7.10 -3.15
N SER A 203 12.07 7.91 -2.12
CA SER A 203 11.21 7.56 -0.99
C SER A 203 9.74 7.40 -1.43
N VAL A 204 9.21 8.35 -2.20
CA VAL A 204 7.84 8.28 -2.74
C VAL A 204 7.67 7.08 -3.67
N LEU A 205 8.62 6.85 -4.58
CA LEU A 205 8.58 5.68 -5.46
C LEU A 205 8.66 4.37 -4.68
N GLY A 206 9.59 4.27 -3.73
CA GLY A 206 9.82 3.03 -2.98
C GLY A 206 8.73 2.73 -1.94
N ALA A 207 7.99 3.73 -1.48
CA ALA A 207 6.86 3.53 -0.58
C ALA A 207 5.60 3.06 -1.33
N VAL A 208 5.41 3.48 -2.59
CA VAL A 208 4.23 3.14 -3.40
C VAL A 208 4.43 1.87 -4.22
N VAL A 209 5.63 1.57 -4.68
CA VAL A 209 5.96 0.47 -5.61
C VAL A 209 6.69 -0.65 -4.90
#